data_dae9d8c92e7745fbcab85acc44c7b41b
#
_entry.id   dae9d8c92e7745fbcab85acc44c7b41b
#
_cell.length_a   1.000
_cell.length_b   1.000
_cell.length_c   1.000
_cell.angle_alpha   90.00
_cell.angle_beta   90.00
_cell.angle_gamma   90.00
#
_symmetry.space_group_name_H-M   'P 1'
#
loop_
_entity.id
_entity.type
_entity.pdbx_description
1 polymer ?
#
loop_
_entity_poly.entity_id
_entity_poly.type
_entity_poly.pdbx_seq_one_letter_code
_entity_poly.pdbx_strand_id
1 'polypeptide(L)'
;MLRMDRRTFLAGTAAALAGVPAFGAQESASIRPGQHDLKLGDADRDGVIYIPRGYTPEKAWPLMVMLHGAGNTGRGVAYTFPLADEFGVVVLAPDSRDEATWDVLLTGYGPDVEFIGAALKQTYRLCQIDRKRMALAGHSDGASYSLSLGLGTGETFGRVIAFSPGVMKPAEVHGKPHIFISHGLSDPIMPIDVTSRRFVARLKNLGYDVTYREYEGRHGVTQPIVREAFEWFLR
;
A
#
# COMPACT_ATOMS: atom_id res chain seq x y z
N MET A 1 -8.74 26.85 -1.17
CA MET A 1 -9.49 25.61 -1.44
C MET A 1 -9.30 25.27 -2.92
N LEU A 2 -8.13 24.70 -3.26
CA LEU A 2 -7.83 24.27 -4.63
C LEU A 2 -8.55 22.93 -4.86
N ARG A 3 -9.57 22.96 -5.71
CA ARG A 3 -10.15 21.74 -6.28
C ARG A 3 -9.12 21.12 -7.20
N MET A 4 -8.56 19.99 -6.81
CA MET A 4 -7.73 19.18 -7.69
C MET A 4 -8.63 18.69 -8.84
N ASP A 5 -8.32 19.13 -10.06
CA ASP A 5 -9.07 18.78 -11.25
C ASP A 5 -8.86 17.30 -11.56
N ARG A 6 -9.95 16.59 -11.92
CA ARG A 6 -10.00 15.17 -12.32
C ARG A 6 -8.91 14.79 -13.33
N ARG A 7 -8.53 15.74 -14.19
CA ARG A 7 -7.50 15.56 -15.22
C ARG A 7 -6.10 15.48 -14.65
N THR A 8 -5.82 16.10 -13.51
CA THR A 8 -4.47 16.14 -12.91
C THR A 8 -4.15 14.82 -12.19
N PHE A 9 -5.13 14.19 -11.54
CA PHE A 9 -4.93 12.86 -10.90
C PHE A 9 -4.79 11.75 -11.95
N LEU A 10 -5.69 11.70 -12.94
CA LEU A 10 -5.62 10.71 -14.03
C LEU A 10 -4.46 10.96 -14.98
N ALA A 11 -4.11 12.22 -15.26
CA ALA A 11 -2.95 12.55 -16.08
C ALA A 11 -1.62 12.29 -15.34
N GLY A 12 -1.59 12.48 -14.02
CA GLY A 12 -0.39 12.17 -13.21
C GLY A 12 -0.09 10.67 -13.12
N THR A 13 -1.11 9.82 -13.03
CA THR A 13 -0.95 8.37 -12.97
C THR A 13 -1.02 7.69 -14.34
N ALA A 14 -1.91 8.13 -15.24
CA ALA A 14 -2.02 7.55 -16.60
C ALA A 14 -0.97 8.08 -17.57
N ALA A 15 -0.58 9.35 -17.51
CA ALA A 15 0.50 9.89 -18.34
C ALA A 15 1.89 9.38 -17.93
N ALA A 16 2.07 8.92 -16.69
CA ALA A 16 3.28 8.20 -16.29
C ALA A 16 3.35 6.77 -16.88
N LEU A 17 2.23 6.26 -17.42
CA LEU A 17 2.13 4.90 -17.98
C LEU A 17 2.19 4.86 -19.52
N ALA A 18 1.97 5.97 -20.23
CA ALA A 18 1.74 5.98 -21.68
C ALA A 18 2.89 6.54 -22.55
N GLY A 19 4.12 6.61 -22.08
CA GLY A 19 5.16 7.18 -22.91
C GLY A 19 6.57 7.12 -22.35
N VAL A 20 7.04 5.92 -21.96
CA VAL A 20 8.47 5.73 -21.77
C VAL A 20 9.01 5.16 -23.08
N PRO A 21 9.82 5.96 -23.86
CA PRO A 21 10.61 5.38 -24.94
C PRO A 21 11.50 4.29 -24.36
N ALA A 22 11.79 3.25 -25.14
CA ALA A 22 12.79 2.27 -24.79
C ALA A 22 14.12 3.00 -24.55
N PHE A 23 14.38 3.34 -23.31
CA PHE A 23 15.68 3.87 -22.90
C PHE A 23 16.68 2.73 -23.03
N GLY A 24 17.75 3.00 -23.79
CA GLY A 24 18.91 2.14 -23.87
C GLY A 24 19.35 1.73 -22.47
N ALA A 25 19.87 0.52 -22.34
CA ALA A 25 20.36 -0.09 -21.12
C ALA A 25 21.33 0.86 -20.39
N GLN A 26 20.78 1.70 -19.53
CA GLN A 26 21.56 2.38 -18.50
C GLN A 26 21.83 1.29 -17.46
N GLU A 27 23.08 1.01 -17.17
CA GLU A 27 23.48 0.11 -16.07
C GLU A 27 22.72 0.54 -14.83
N SER A 28 21.64 -0.14 -14.54
CA SER A 28 20.92 0.04 -13.29
C SER A 28 21.86 -0.45 -12.21
N ALA A 29 22.44 0.48 -11.44
CA ALA A 29 23.15 0.11 -10.25
C ALA A 29 22.20 -0.79 -9.44
N SER A 30 22.51 -2.10 -9.42
CA SER A 30 21.62 -3.08 -8.81
C SER A 30 21.49 -2.75 -7.33
N ILE A 31 20.28 -2.34 -6.93
CA ILE A 31 20.00 -2.10 -5.52
C ILE A 31 20.25 -3.39 -4.74
N ARG A 32 20.97 -3.28 -3.62
CA ARG A 32 21.30 -4.45 -2.80
C ARG A 32 20.10 -4.91 -1.97
N PRO A 33 20.02 -6.20 -1.61
CA PRO A 33 19.05 -6.66 -0.62
C PRO A 33 19.13 -5.90 0.70
N GLY A 34 18.00 -5.74 1.38
CA GLY A 34 17.90 -5.04 2.66
C GLY A 34 17.05 -3.77 2.60
N GLN A 35 17.04 -3.05 3.70
CA GLN A 35 16.29 -1.80 3.84
C GLN A 35 17.12 -0.59 3.36
N HIS A 36 16.48 0.28 2.58
CA HIS A 36 17.05 1.54 2.09
C HIS A 36 16.08 2.69 2.33
N ASP A 37 16.61 3.87 2.63
CA ASP A 37 15.83 5.10 2.69
C ASP A 37 15.45 5.55 1.28
N LEU A 38 14.25 6.11 1.12
CA LEU A 38 13.76 6.56 -0.19
C LEU A 38 14.54 7.78 -0.71
N LYS A 39 14.93 8.70 0.18
CA LYS A 39 15.63 9.96 -0.15
C LYS A 39 14.88 10.82 -1.15
N LEU A 40 13.55 10.92 -0.98
CA LEU A 40 12.63 11.68 -1.85
C LEU A 40 12.09 12.93 -1.19
N GLY A 41 12.04 12.97 0.14
CA GLY A 41 11.48 14.06 0.92
C GLY A 41 12.53 14.86 1.66
N ASP A 42 12.06 15.90 2.33
CA ASP A 42 12.82 16.60 3.35
C ASP A 42 13.08 15.67 4.53
N ALA A 43 14.17 15.91 5.25
CA ALA A 43 14.82 14.94 6.14
C ALA A 43 13.94 14.25 7.20
N ASP A 44 12.79 14.81 7.54
CA ASP A 44 12.02 14.35 8.69
C ASP A 44 10.99 13.26 8.37
N ARG A 45 10.45 13.23 7.14
CA ARG A 45 9.45 12.22 6.71
C ARG A 45 9.69 11.78 5.27
N ASP A 46 10.21 10.59 5.09
CA ASP A 46 10.59 10.05 3.78
C ASP A 46 10.00 8.64 3.57
N GLY A 47 10.48 7.67 4.30
CA GLY A 47 10.07 6.27 4.19
C GLY A 47 11.21 5.37 3.76
N VAL A 48 10.88 4.10 3.55
CA VAL A 48 11.86 3.08 3.21
C VAL A 48 11.36 2.18 2.08
N ILE A 49 12.32 1.58 1.37
CA ILE A 49 12.10 0.43 0.51
C ILE A 49 12.88 -0.76 1.06
N TYR A 50 12.24 -1.93 1.13
CA TYR A 50 12.89 -3.18 1.48
C TYR A 50 13.01 -4.08 0.26
N ILE A 51 14.23 -4.48 -0.04
CA ILE A 51 14.58 -5.38 -1.14
C ILE A 51 14.81 -6.78 -0.56
N PRO A 52 14.04 -7.81 -0.98
CA PRO A 52 14.18 -9.15 -0.43
C PRO A 52 15.54 -9.75 -0.76
N ARG A 53 16.05 -10.62 0.13
CA ARG A 53 17.40 -11.22 0.01
C ARG A 53 17.64 -11.95 -1.31
N GLY A 54 16.60 -12.53 -1.90
CA GLY A 54 16.69 -13.22 -3.17
C GLY A 54 16.55 -12.33 -4.40
N TYR A 55 16.50 -10.99 -4.22
CA TYR A 55 16.31 -10.07 -5.34
C TYR A 55 17.41 -10.17 -6.38
N THR A 56 17.00 -10.24 -7.64
CA THR A 56 17.88 -10.09 -8.82
C THR A 56 17.19 -9.21 -9.86
N PRO A 57 17.94 -8.42 -10.64
CA PRO A 57 17.37 -7.52 -11.65
C PRO A 57 16.90 -8.22 -12.93
N GLU A 58 17.20 -9.53 -13.10
CA GLU A 58 16.87 -10.29 -14.30
C GLU A 58 15.40 -10.69 -14.38
N LYS A 59 14.68 -10.67 -13.28
CA LYS A 59 13.26 -10.99 -13.24
C LYS A 59 12.44 -9.87 -12.61
N ALA A 60 11.15 -9.80 -12.96
CA ALA A 60 10.22 -8.87 -12.35
C ALA A 60 9.68 -9.41 -11.01
N TRP A 61 9.63 -8.55 -9.98
CA TRP A 61 9.25 -8.89 -8.61
C TRP A 61 7.91 -8.30 -8.22
N PRO A 62 7.10 -9.00 -7.42
CA PRO A 62 5.89 -8.42 -6.83
C PRO A 62 6.23 -7.23 -5.93
N LEU A 63 5.34 -6.25 -5.86
CA LEU A 63 5.48 -5.07 -5.01
C LEU A 63 4.30 -4.96 -4.04
N MET A 64 4.61 -4.77 -2.78
CA MET A 64 3.63 -4.36 -1.77
C MET A 64 3.97 -2.95 -1.28
N VAL A 65 3.06 -2.00 -1.49
CA VAL A 65 3.12 -0.69 -0.83
C VAL A 65 2.45 -0.85 0.51
N MET A 66 3.21 -0.70 1.61
CA MET A 66 2.73 -0.94 2.97
C MET A 66 2.69 0.36 3.78
N LEU A 67 1.49 0.78 4.16
CA LEU A 67 1.22 2.05 4.84
C LEU A 67 1.13 1.84 6.36
N HIS A 68 1.86 2.69 7.11
CA HIS A 68 1.91 2.63 8.57
C HIS A 68 0.64 3.17 9.25
N GLY A 69 0.46 2.85 10.53
CA GLY A 69 -0.61 3.41 11.36
C GLY A 69 -0.32 4.84 11.84
N ALA A 70 -1.29 5.46 12.52
CA ALA A 70 -1.17 6.80 13.10
C ALA A 70 0.11 6.99 13.92
N GLY A 71 0.72 8.17 13.83
CA GLY A 71 1.90 8.56 14.60
C GLY A 71 3.17 7.74 14.32
N ASN A 72 3.19 6.96 13.23
CA ASN A 72 4.30 6.07 12.89
C ASN A 72 5.01 6.53 11.60
N THR A 73 5.92 5.72 11.10
CA THR A 73 6.68 5.92 9.87
C THR A 73 6.74 4.62 9.07
N GLY A 74 7.22 4.66 7.84
CA GLY A 74 7.45 3.47 7.00
C GLY A 74 8.38 2.44 7.66
N ARG A 75 9.28 2.85 8.56
CA ARG A 75 10.11 1.92 9.34
C ARG A 75 9.30 1.03 10.29
N GLY A 76 8.13 1.50 10.74
CA GLY A 76 7.23 0.74 11.61
C GLY A 76 6.61 -0.50 10.95
N VAL A 77 6.74 -0.66 9.63
CA VAL A 77 6.26 -1.86 8.93
C VAL A 77 7.30 -2.97 8.83
N ALA A 78 8.47 -2.83 9.46
CA ALA A 78 9.57 -3.78 9.38
C ALA A 78 9.21 -5.21 9.83
N TYR A 79 8.11 -5.40 10.57
CA TYR A 79 7.57 -6.70 10.90
C TYR A 79 7.15 -7.54 9.68
N THR A 80 7.00 -6.91 8.50
CA THR A 80 6.69 -7.58 7.23
C THR A 80 7.94 -8.08 6.49
N PHE A 81 9.14 -7.58 6.81
CA PHE A 81 10.36 -7.86 6.04
C PHE A 81 10.81 -9.32 6.05
N PRO A 82 10.69 -10.08 7.16
CA PRO A 82 11.00 -11.51 7.12
C PRO A 82 10.12 -12.29 6.12
N LEU A 83 8.84 -11.90 5.99
CA LEU A 83 7.93 -12.49 5.01
C LEU A 83 8.23 -11.97 3.59
N ALA A 84 8.66 -10.73 3.44
CA ALA A 84 9.13 -10.20 2.18
C ALA A 84 10.32 -11.01 1.62
N ASP A 85 11.26 -11.40 2.49
CA ASP A 85 12.36 -12.31 2.12
C ASP A 85 11.85 -13.69 1.70
N GLU A 86 10.97 -14.27 2.52
CA GLU A 86 10.46 -15.62 2.30
C GLU A 86 9.63 -15.74 1.02
N PHE A 87 8.77 -14.78 0.78
CA PHE A 87 7.85 -14.77 -0.37
C PHE A 87 8.41 -14.06 -1.62
N GLY A 88 9.56 -13.41 -1.51
CA GLY A 88 10.16 -12.69 -2.62
C GLY A 88 9.34 -11.48 -3.05
N VAL A 89 9.00 -10.61 -2.12
CA VAL A 89 8.20 -9.39 -2.34
C VAL A 89 9.02 -8.15 -2.03
N VAL A 90 9.08 -7.19 -2.95
CA VAL A 90 9.61 -5.86 -2.65
C VAL A 90 8.57 -5.12 -1.81
N VAL A 91 8.99 -4.50 -0.69
CA VAL A 91 8.09 -3.70 0.16
C VAL A 91 8.49 -2.23 0.08
N LEU A 92 7.57 -1.40 -0.37
CA LEU A 92 7.70 0.06 -0.36
C LEU A 92 6.87 0.62 0.79
N ALA A 93 7.50 1.33 1.69
CA ALA A 93 6.84 1.89 2.88
C ALA A 93 7.11 3.40 2.99
N PRO A 94 6.33 4.24 2.30
CA PRO A 94 6.43 5.69 2.42
C PRO A 94 5.92 6.16 3.78
N ASP A 95 6.42 7.31 4.25
CA ASP A 95 5.86 8.02 5.39
C ASP A 95 4.67 8.88 4.94
N SER A 96 3.65 9.03 5.80
CA SER A 96 2.62 10.05 5.62
C SER A 96 3.25 11.45 5.68
N ARG A 97 2.70 12.42 4.97
CA ARG A 97 3.24 13.80 4.97
C ARG A 97 2.92 14.56 6.27
N ASP A 98 1.88 14.14 6.97
CA ASP A 98 1.56 14.61 8.31
C ASP A 98 2.09 13.62 9.36
N GLU A 99 2.59 14.13 10.50
CA GLU A 99 3.11 13.27 11.58
C GLU A 99 2.04 12.45 12.29
N ALA A 100 0.81 12.96 12.33
CA ALA A 100 -0.26 12.27 13.03
C ALA A 100 -0.84 11.12 12.21
N THR A 101 -1.12 11.34 10.92
CA THR A 101 -1.80 10.35 10.09
C THR A 101 -1.78 10.71 8.59
N TRP A 102 -2.49 9.95 7.78
CA TRP A 102 -2.64 10.13 6.34
C TRP A 102 -3.70 11.20 6.01
N ASP A 103 -3.47 11.98 4.95
CA ASP A 103 -4.25 13.18 4.59
C ASP A 103 -5.75 12.93 4.40
N VAL A 104 -6.17 11.79 3.86
CA VAL A 104 -7.60 11.46 3.66
C VAL A 104 -8.38 11.41 4.97
N LEU A 105 -7.70 11.15 6.09
CA LEU A 105 -8.31 11.11 7.41
C LEU A 105 -8.46 12.51 8.03
N LEU A 106 -7.73 13.49 7.52
CA LEU A 106 -7.72 14.88 7.98
C LEU A 106 -8.51 15.80 7.03
N THR A 107 -8.03 15.98 5.82
CA THR A 107 -8.49 17.02 4.90
C THR A 107 -8.96 16.51 3.53
N GLY A 108 -8.72 15.24 3.22
CA GLY A 108 -8.93 14.62 1.90
C GLY A 108 -7.61 14.36 1.18
N TYR A 109 -7.68 13.68 0.04
CA TYR A 109 -6.49 13.30 -0.73
C TYR A 109 -5.69 14.50 -1.22
N GLY A 110 -4.35 14.42 -1.11
CA GLY A 110 -3.44 15.48 -1.51
C GLY A 110 -1.97 15.05 -1.46
N PRO A 111 -1.14 15.63 -0.58
CA PRO A 111 0.31 15.41 -0.54
C PRO A 111 0.75 13.94 -0.38
N ASP A 112 -0.01 13.12 0.35
CA ASP A 112 0.33 11.70 0.53
C ASP A 112 0.23 10.91 -0.78
N VAL A 113 -0.82 11.17 -1.58
CA VAL A 113 -0.97 10.53 -2.90
C VAL A 113 0.18 10.91 -3.83
N GLU A 114 0.57 12.18 -3.83
CA GLU A 114 1.68 12.68 -4.64
C GLU A 114 3.00 12.02 -4.22
N PHE A 115 3.24 11.92 -2.91
CA PHE A 115 4.44 11.29 -2.38
C PHE A 115 4.49 9.78 -2.65
N ILE A 116 3.39 9.04 -2.45
CA ILE A 116 3.28 7.63 -2.83
C ILE A 116 3.59 7.46 -4.33
N GLY A 117 3.06 8.35 -5.18
CA GLY A 117 3.33 8.36 -6.61
C GLY A 117 4.81 8.58 -6.94
N ALA A 118 5.49 9.49 -6.24
CA ALA A 118 6.92 9.74 -6.40
C ALA A 118 7.75 8.53 -5.93
N ALA A 119 7.38 7.92 -4.80
CA ALA A 119 8.02 6.72 -4.27
C ALA A 119 7.89 5.52 -5.21
N LEU A 120 6.72 5.34 -5.83
CA LEU A 120 6.51 4.32 -6.86
C LEU A 120 7.39 4.56 -8.09
N LYS A 121 7.46 5.80 -8.59
CA LYS A 121 8.34 6.14 -9.72
C LYS A 121 9.80 5.83 -9.43
N GLN A 122 10.28 6.13 -8.22
CA GLN A 122 11.63 5.79 -7.81
C GLN A 122 11.82 4.28 -7.70
N THR A 123 10.87 3.55 -7.10
CA THR A 123 10.92 2.09 -7.01
C THR A 123 11.07 1.44 -8.39
N TYR A 124 10.34 1.92 -9.41
CA TYR A 124 10.46 1.43 -10.79
C TYR A 124 11.81 1.73 -11.45
N ARG A 125 12.55 2.74 -10.98
CA ARG A 125 13.93 3.01 -11.45
C ARG A 125 14.95 2.11 -10.77
N LEU A 126 14.70 1.73 -9.54
CA LEU A 126 15.61 0.93 -8.71
C LEU A 126 15.42 -0.57 -8.90
N CYS A 127 14.19 -1.00 -9.17
CA CYS A 127 13.78 -2.41 -9.15
C CYS A 127 12.97 -2.79 -10.39
N GLN A 128 13.18 -4.04 -10.86
CA GLN A 128 12.30 -4.66 -11.84
C GLN A 128 11.01 -5.13 -11.14
N ILE A 129 9.94 -4.35 -11.27
CA ILE A 129 8.65 -4.64 -10.63
C ILE A 129 7.68 -5.24 -11.65
N ASP A 130 7.03 -6.34 -11.25
CA ASP A 130 5.87 -6.88 -11.96
C ASP A 130 4.63 -6.04 -11.65
N ARG A 131 4.29 -5.16 -12.57
CA ARG A 131 3.16 -4.24 -12.43
C ARG A 131 1.79 -4.93 -12.40
N LYS A 132 1.72 -6.22 -12.74
CA LYS A 132 0.49 -7.02 -12.61
C LYS A 132 0.35 -7.63 -11.21
N ARG A 133 1.43 -7.66 -10.43
CA ARG A 133 1.47 -8.17 -9.05
C ARG A 133 1.85 -7.04 -8.08
N MET A 134 0.93 -6.09 -7.92
CA MET A 134 1.06 -4.97 -7.00
C MET A 134 -0.07 -4.96 -6.00
N ALA A 135 0.27 -4.79 -4.72
CA ALA A 135 -0.68 -4.62 -3.64
C ALA A 135 -0.51 -3.27 -2.95
N LEU A 136 -1.63 -2.68 -2.53
CA LEU A 136 -1.67 -1.57 -1.59
C LEU A 136 -2.15 -2.11 -0.25
N ALA A 137 -1.30 -2.02 0.77
CA ALA A 137 -1.51 -2.62 2.08
C ALA A 137 -1.34 -1.60 3.21
N GLY A 138 -1.92 -1.86 4.37
CA GLY A 138 -1.69 -1.01 5.53
C GLY A 138 -2.29 -1.56 6.81
N HIS A 139 -1.91 -0.92 7.94
CA HIS A 139 -2.41 -1.20 9.27
C HIS A 139 -3.06 0.04 9.87
N SER A 140 -4.20 -0.11 10.58
CA SER A 140 -4.88 0.99 11.27
C SER A 140 -5.24 2.14 10.31
N ASP A 141 -4.73 3.35 10.51
CA ASP A 141 -4.92 4.49 9.60
C ASP A 141 -4.37 4.20 8.20
N GLY A 142 -3.21 3.52 8.10
CA GLY A 142 -2.69 3.06 6.82
C GLY A 142 -3.60 2.04 6.14
N ALA A 143 -4.32 1.19 6.90
CA ALA A 143 -5.34 0.30 6.35
C ALA A 143 -6.57 1.06 5.85
N SER A 144 -6.99 2.08 6.58
CA SER A 144 -8.07 2.98 6.18
C SER A 144 -7.73 3.71 4.88
N TYR A 145 -6.48 4.17 4.78
CA TYR A 145 -5.96 4.83 3.60
C TYR A 145 -5.85 3.85 2.41
N SER A 146 -5.25 2.67 2.64
CA SER A 146 -5.10 1.64 1.60
C SER A 146 -6.45 1.18 1.05
N LEU A 147 -7.43 0.97 1.90
CA LEU A 147 -8.78 0.58 1.48
C LEU A 147 -9.46 1.70 0.69
N SER A 148 -9.32 2.95 1.13
CA SER A 148 -9.92 4.11 0.48
C SER A 148 -9.27 4.42 -0.87
N LEU A 149 -7.94 4.54 -0.92
CA LEU A 149 -7.18 4.82 -2.15
C LEU A 149 -7.22 3.63 -3.11
N GLY A 150 -7.13 2.41 -2.60
CA GLY A 150 -7.12 1.19 -3.41
C GLY A 150 -8.40 0.98 -4.22
N LEU A 151 -9.56 1.38 -3.70
CA LEU A 151 -10.81 1.37 -4.45
C LEU A 151 -10.81 2.37 -5.63
N GLY A 152 -10.05 3.46 -5.52
CA GLY A 152 -9.88 4.44 -6.59
C GLY A 152 -8.74 4.13 -7.57
N THR A 153 -7.87 3.17 -7.24
CA THR A 153 -6.66 2.83 -8.00
C THR A 153 -6.56 1.35 -8.34
N GLY A 154 -7.68 0.65 -8.44
CA GLY A 154 -7.75 -0.80 -8.68
C GLY A 154 -7.13 -1.26 -10.01
N GLU A 155 -6.92 -0.35 -10.97
CA GLU A 155 -6.18 -0.65 -12.20
C GLU A 155 -4.66 -0.70 -11.96
N THR A 156 -4.16 0.01 -10.94
CA THR A 156 -2.74 0.00 -10.54
C THR A 156 -2.46 -1.08 -9.51
N PHE A 157 -3.33 -1.16 -8.48
CA PHE A 157 -3.22 -2.13 -7.41
C PHE A 157 -4.31 -3.18 -7.54
N GLY A 158 -4.00 -4.31 -8.17
CA GLY A 158 -4.95 -5.43 -8.31
C GLY A 158 -5.31 -6.10 -6.98
N ARG A 159 -4.60 -5.78 -5.90
CA ARG A 159 -4.80 -6.31 -4.55
C ARG A 159 -4.78 -5.18 -3.52
N VAL A 160 -5.73 -5.21 -2.57
CA VAL A 160 -5.80 -4.28 -1.43
C VAL A 160 -5.81 -5.10 -0.15
N ILE A 161 -4.94 -4.77 0.81
CA ILE A 161 -4.81 -5.46 2.09
C ILE A 161 -5.01 -4.45 3.22
N ALA A 162 -5.99 -4.67 4.08
CA ALA A 162 -6.33 -3.75 5.16
C ALA A 162 -6.38 -4.49 6.50
N PHE A 163 -5.41 -4.21 7.37
CA PHE A 163 -5.35 -4.75 8.73
C PHE A 163 -5.96 -3.75 9.71
N SER A 164 -7.12 -4.07 10.29
CA SER A 164 -7.88 -3.24 11.23
C SER A 164 -8.22 -1.82 10.70
N PRO A 165 -8.86 -1.69 9.52
CA PRO A 165 -9.24 -0.38 9.00
C PRO A 165 -10.37 0.25 9.83
N GLY A 166 -10.28 1.57 10.07
CA GLY A 166 -11.31 2.36 10.77
C GLY A 166 -12.22 3.16 9.84
N VAL A 167 -11.74 3.45 8.61
CA VAL A 167 -12.45 4.30 7.65
C VAL A 167 -12.37 3.70 6.25
N MET A 168 -13.42 3.96 5.45
CA MET A 168 -13.46 3.65 4.01
C MET A 168 -14.10 4.83 3.28
N LYS A 169 -13.28 5.72 2.71
CA LYS A 169 -13.69 6.96 2.03
C LYS A 169 -13.02 7.09 0.65
N PRO A 170 -13.36 6.24 -0.34
CA PRO A 170 -12.83 6.42 -1.68
C PRO A 170 -13.34 7.75 -2.26
N ALA A 171 -12.45 8.53 -2.92
CA ALA A 171 -12.85 9.72 -3.65
C ALA A 171 -13.64 9.35 -4.91
N GLU A 172 -13.17 8.34 -5.60
CA GLU A 172 -13.79 7.72 -6.77
C GLU A 172 -13.52 6.21 -6.71
N VAL A 173 -14.20 5.43 -7.55
CA VAL A 173 -14.04 3.99 -7.61
C VAL A 173 -13.64 3.62 -9.03
N HIS A 174 -12.47 2.98 -9.19
CA HIS A 174 -11.94 2.53 -10.46
C HIS A 174 -11.36 1.13 -10.35
N GLY A 175 -11.69 0.28 -11.33
CA GLY A 175 -11.29 -1.12 -11.33
C GLY A 175 -12.06 -1.96 -10.30
N LYS A 176 -11.63 -3.19 -10.14
CA LYS A 176 -12.21 -4.17 -9.20
C LYS A 176 -11.06 -4.94 -8.51
N PRO A 177 -10.30 -4.29 -7.61
CA PRO A 177 -9.25 -4.99 -6.90
C PRO A 177 -9.84 -6.11 -6.03
N HIS A 178 -9.10 -7.20 -5.86
CA HIS A 178 -9.38 -8.16 -4.81
C HIS A 178 -8.99 -7.58 -3.46
N ILE A 179 -9.75 -7.84 -2.43
CA ILE A 179 -9.59 -7.17 -1.13
C ILE A 179 -9.40 -8.21 -0.02
N PHE A 180 -8.35 -8.05 0.77
CA PHE A 180 -8.14 -8.77 2.02
C PHE A 180 -8.34 -7.82 3.19
N ILE A 181 -9.24 -8.16 4.12
CA ILE A 181 -9.46 -7.41 5.35
C ILE A 181 -9.27 -8.35 6.52
N SER A 182 -8.55 -7.93 7.55
CA SER A 182 -8.51 -8.63 8.83
C SER A 182 -8.76 -7.70 10.00
N HIS A 183 -9.30 -8.24 11.11
CA HIS A 183 -9.62 -7.44 12.30
C HIS A 183 -9.60 -8.29 13.57
N GLY A 184 -9.05 -7.73 14.65
CA GLY A 184 -9.08 -8.34 15.98
C GLY A 184 -10.48 -8.21 16.62
N LEU A 185 -11.00 -9.31 17.15
CA LEU A 185 -12.36 -9.36 17.74
C LEU A 185 -12.54 -8.40 18.95
N SER A 186 -11.46 -8.16 19.70
CA SER A 186 -11.47 -7.31 20.89
C SER A 186 -10.75 -5.97 20.65
N ASP A 187 -10.80 -5.44 19.41
CA ASP A 187 -10.18 -4.16 19.07
C ASP A 187 -10.90 -2.99 19.77
N PRO A 188 -10.24 -2.30 20.73
CA PRO A 188 -10.87 -1.19 21.46
C PRO A 188 -10.71 0.16 20.76
N ILE A 189 -9.85 0.25 19.72
CA ILE A 189 -9.54 1.48 19.00
C ILE A 189 -10.48 1.63 17.80
N MET A 190 -10.62 0.56 17.02
CA MET A 190 -11.48 0.49 15.84
C MET A 190 -12.50 -0.65 16.04
N PRO A 191 -13.63 -0.42 16.76
CA PRO A 191 -14.58 -1.49 17.06
C PRO A 191 -15.07 -2.19 15.80
N ILE A 192 -14.90 -3.51 15.74
CA ILE A 192 -15.09 -4.34 14.55
C ILE A 192 -16.50 -4.24 13.95
N ASP A 193 -17.52 -4.11 14.80
CA ASP A 193 -18.94 -4.07 14.40
C ASP A 193 -19.31 -2.83 13.58
N VAL A 194 -18.63 -1.72 13.83
CA VAL A 194 -18.90 -0.44 13.15
C VAL A 194 -17.87 -0.12 12.05
N THR A 195 -16.87 -0.97 11.89
CA THR A 195 -15.79 -0.83 10.92
C THR A 195 -15.76 -2.02 9.94
N SER A 196 -14.85 -2.98 10.11
CA SER A 196 -14.60 -4.04 9.12
C SER A 196 -15.83 -4.87 8.77
N ARG A 197 -16.68 -5.24 9.71
CA ARG A 197 -17.92 -5.99 9.42
C ARG A 197 -18.83 -5.22 8.46
N ARG A 198 -18.97 -3.91 8.67
CA ARG A 198 -19.76 -3.04 7.77
C ARG A 198 -19.09 -2.85 6.42
N PHE A 199 -17.76 -2.64 6.40
CA PHE A 199 -17.03 -2.47 5.14
C PHE A 199 -17.11 -3.73 4.29
N VAL A 200 -16.90 -4.90 4.88
CA VAL A 200 -16.99 -6.20 4.20
C VAL A 200 -18.38 -6.42 3.59
N ALA A 201 -19.44 -6.19 4.38
CA ALA A 201 -20.81 -6.31 3.90
C ALA A 201 -21.07 -5.37 2.70
N ARG A 202 -20.66 -4.09 2.82
CA ARG A 202 -20.81 -3.09 1.76
C ARG A 202 -20.02 -3.48 0.50
N LEU A 203 -18.77 -3.90 0.63
CA LEU A 203 -17.91 -4.28 -0.49
C LEU A 203 -18.46 -5.51 -1.24
N LYS A 204 -18.90 -6.53 -0.50
CA LYS A 204 -19.54 -7.72 -1.10
C LYS A 204 -20.82 -7.35 -1.84
N ASN A 205 -21.65 -6.50 -1.28
CA ASN A 205 -22.88 -6.01 -1.95
C ASN A 205 -22.57 -5.21 -3.23
N LEU A 206 -21.41 -4.54 -3.28
CA LEU A 206 -20.92 -3.86 -4.49
C LEU A 206 -20.18 -4.81 -5.47
N GLY A 207 -20.18 -6.11 -5.20
CA GLY A 207 -19.59 -7.13 -6.07
C GLY A 207 -18.07 -7.18 -6.06
N TYR A 208 -17.40 -6.78 -4.96
CA TYR A 208 -15.98 -7.01 -4.77
C TYR A 208 -15.72 -8.43 -4.26
N ASP A 209 -14.60 -9.00 -4.70
CA ASP A 209 -14.06 -10.22 -4.09
C ASP A 209 -13.34 -9.86 -2.80
N VAL A 210 -13.90 -10.29 -1.65
CA VAL A 210 -13.40 -9.94 -0.32
C VAL A 210 -13.08 -11.19 0.47
N THR A 211 -11.81 -11.39 0.77
CA THR A 211 -11.32 -12.32 1.78
C THR A 211 -11.33 -11.60 3.14
N TYR A 212 -12.05 -12.16 4.12
CA TYR A 212 -12.18 -11.55 5.44
C TYR A 212 -11.74 -12.50 6.54
N ARG A 213 -10.95 -11.98 7.50
CA ARG A 213 -10.45 -12.72 8.66
C ARG A 213 -10.70 -11.96 9.95
N GLU A 214 -11.42 -12.57 10.85
CA GLU A 214 -11.51 -12.17 12.26
C GLU A 214 -10.56 -13.07 13.06
N TYR A 215 -9.90 -12.52 14.07
CA TYR A 215 -8.98 -13.28 14.90
C TYR A 215 -9.05 -12.82 16.37
N GLU A 216 -8.73 -13.72 17.28
CA GLU A 216 -8.59 -13.38 18.69
C GLU A 216 -7.43 -12.39 18.87
N GLY A 217 -7.75 -11.16 19.24
CA GLY A 217 -6.77 -10.08 19.36
C GLY A 217 -7.38 -8.70 19.52
N ARG A 218 -6.51 -7.75 19.83
CA ARG A 218 -6.83 -6.32 19.98
C ARG A 218 -6.47 -5.54 18.70
N HIS A 219 -6.24 -4.20 18.83
CA HIS A 219 -5.80 -3.35 17.73
C HIS A 219 -4.35 -3.64 17.34
N GLY A 220 -4.16 -4.43 16.32
CA GLY A 220 -2.86 -4.85 15.83
C GLY A 220 -2.99 -5.94 14.78
N VAL A 221 -1.88 -6.46 14.29
CA VAL A 221 -1.85 -7.57 13.36
C VAL A 221 -0.92 -8.67 13.86
N THR A 222 -1.37 -9.92 13.81
CA THR A 222 -0.55 -11.06 14.21
C THR A 222 0.26 -11.61 13.05
N GLN A 223 1.41 -12.21 13.34
CA GLN A 223 2.27 -12.79 12.29
C GLN A 223 1.56 -13.83 11.40
N PRO A 224 0.69 -14.72 11.94
CA PRO A 224 -0.09 -15.64 11.09
C PRO A 224 -0.99 -14.90 10.08
N ILE A 225 -1.62 -13.81 10.49
CA ILE A 225 -2.48 -12.99 9.60
C ILE A 225 -1.66 -12.29 8.53
N VAL A 226 -0.49 -11.73 8.90
CA VAL A 226 0.42 -11.11 7.91
C VAL A 226 0.88 -12.16 6.90
N ARG A 227 1.27 -13.35 7.34
CA ARG A 227 1.66 -14.47 6.47
C ARG A 227 0.53 -14.83 5.50
N GLU A 228 -0.68 -15.04 6.01
CA GLU A 228 -1.84 -15.35 5.15
C GLU A 228 -2.08 -14.27 4.10
N ALA A 229 -1.90 -12.99 4.45
CA ALA A 229 -2.05 -11.89 3.52
C ALA A 229 -0.97 -11.92 2.41
N PHE A 230 0.29 -12.27 2.72
CA PHE A 230 1.33 -12.47 1.71
C PHE A 230 1.03 -13.65 0.78
N GLU A 231 0.61 -14.78 1.34
CA GLU A 231 0.19 -15.96 0.56
C GLU A 231 -0.99 -15.61 -0.36
N TRP A 232 -1.98 -14.90 0.18
CA TRP A 232 -3.15 -14.46 -0.58
C TRP A 232 -2.78 -13.48 -1.70
N PHE A 233 -1.87 -12.56 -1.44
CA PHE A 233 -1.39 -11.59 -2.44
C PHE A 233 -0.77 -12.26 -3.66
N LEU A 234 -0.06 -13.36 -3.46
CA LEU A 234 0.72 -14.02 -4.52
C LEU A 234 -0.06 -15.09 -5.31
N ARG A 235 -1.29 -15.41 -4.89
CA ARG A 235 -2.23 -16.27 -5.64
C ARG A 235 -2.81 -15.50 -6.83
#